data_5287382a33a0ae1da75254842451334b
#
_entry.id   5287382a33a0ae1da75254842451334b
#
_cell.length_a   1.000
_cell.length_b   1.000
_cell.length_c   1.000
_cell.angle_alpha   90.00
_cell.angle_beta   90.00
_cell.angle_gamma   90.00
#
_symmetry.space_group_name_H-M   'P 1'
#
loop_
_entity.id
_entity.type
_entity.pdbx_description
1 polymer ?
#
loop_
_entity_poly.entity_id
_entity_poly.type
_entity_poly.pdbx_seq_one_letter_code
_entity_poly.pdbx_strand_id
1 'polypeptide(L)'
;MNKNYFLELAQYNIWANQKMIYWLSQINEEQWSQKLIGSFDSIETTAIHTAGAEKVWFERLHDQAQPFLTLTFKGNKSDLIEIWKNASENLKNYVYEIYEGNLKESFTYKSIKGEGFSKVRYQAIAHGDTLND
;
A
#
# COMPACT_ATOMS: atom_id res chain seq x y z
N MET A 1 -16.03 -17.74 -4.44
CA MET A 1 -15.16 -16.55 -4.41
C MET A 1 -14.34 -16.52 -5.69
N ASN A 2 -14.39 -15.41 -6.38
CA ASN A 2 -13.86 -15.30 -7.74
C ASN A 2 -12.60 -14.44 -7.76
N LYS A 3 -11.51 -15.02 -8.23
CA LYS A 3 -10.23 -14.33 -8.37
C LYS A 3 -10.33 -13.09 -9.26
N ASN A 4 -11.19 -13.13 -10.29
CA ASN A 4 -11.37 -12.00 -11.20
C ASN A 4 -11.86 -10.75 -10.48
N TYR A 5 -12.67 -10.90 -9.44
CA TYR A 5 -13.12 -9.78 -8.62
C TYR A 5 -11.93 -9.05 -7.99
N PHE A 6 -10.98 -9.80 -7.45
CA PHE A 6 -9.80 -9.22 -6.80
C PHE A 6 -8.83 -8.64 -7.82
N LEU A 7 -8.77 -9.21 -9.03
CA LEU A 7 -8.00 -8.60 -10.12
C LEU A 7 -8.58 -7.25 -10.51
N GLU A 8 -9.90 -7.15 -10.59
CA GLU A 8 -10.55 -5.87 -10.89
C GLU A 8 -10.28 -4.84 -9.79
N LEU A 9 -10.33 -5.25 -8.53
CA LEU A 9 -9.98 -4.37 -7.41
C LEU A 9 -8.54 -3.88 -7.50
N ALA A 10 -7.61 -4.78 -7.82
CA ALA A 10 -6.20 -4.42 -7.95
C ALA A 10 -5.97 -3.47 -9.12
N GLN A 11 -6.64 -3.69 -10.24
CA GLN A 11 -6.57 -2.79 -11.40
C GLN A 11 -7.17 -1.43 -11.09
N TYR A 12 -8.29 -1.39 -10.37
CA TYR A 12 -8.88 -0.13 -9.91
C TYR A 12 -7.92 0.62 -8.99
N ASN A 13 -7.27 -0.10 -8.09
CA ASN A 13 -6.28 0.48 -7.19
C ASN A 13 -5.13 1.15 -7.95
N ILE A 14 -4.62 0.47 -8.98
CA ILE A 14 -3.57 1.03 -9.83
C ILE A 14 -4.06 2.30 -10.52
N TRP A 15 -5.26 2.26 -11.07
CA TRP A 15 -5.85 3.43 -11.75
C TRP A 15 -6.00 4.61 -10.80
N ALA A 16 -6.51 4.37 -9.58
CA ALA A 16 -6.66 5.41 -8.58
C ALA A 16 -5.30 5.98 -8.15
N ASN A 17 -4.31 5.12 -7.95
CA ASN A 17 -2.97 5.53 -7.58
C ASN A 17 -2.30 6.32 -8.71
N GLN A 18 -2.51 5.94 -9.96
CA GLN A 18 -1.99 6.69 -11.10
C GLN A 18 -2.52 8.12 -11.13
N LYS A 19 -3.80 8.30 -10.79
CA LYS A 19 -4.39 9.64 -10.70
C LYS A 19 -3.77 10.46 -9.58
N MET A 20 -3.58 9.86 -8.42
CA MET A 20 -2.93 10.52 -7.29
C MET A 20 -1.48 10.87 -7.62
N ILE A 21 -0.76 9.94 -8.23
CA ILE A 21 0.64 10.13 -8.63
C ILE A 21 0.75 11.24 -9.67
N TYR A 22 -0.15 11.27 -10.65
CA TYR A 22 -0.19 12.33 -11.64
C TYR A 22 -0.39 13.69 -10.96
N TRP A 23 -1.35 13.79 -10.03
CA TRP A 23 -1.60 15.01 -9.28
C TRP A 23 -0.37 15.43 -8.48
N LEU A 24 0.26 14.48 -7.77
CA LEU A 24 1.47 14.76 -7.01
C LEU A 24 2.60 15.27 -7.90
N SER A 25 2.70 14.79 -9.13
CA SER A 25 3.73 15.24 -10.06
C SER A 25 3.54 16.70 -10.48
N GLN A 26 2.35 17.26 -10.30
CA GLN A 26 2.03 18.64 -10.69
C GLN A 26 2.30 19.65 -9.57
N ILE A 27 2.41 19.22 -8.32
CA ILE A 27 2.68 20.12 -7.20
C ILE A 27 4.18 20.35 -7.06
N ASN A 28 4.55 21.53 -6.56
CA ASN A 28 5.95 21.88 -6.36
C ASN A 28 6.45 21.39 -5.00
N GLU A 29 7.75 21.55 -4.75
CA GLU A 29 8.38 21.11 -3.50
C GLU A 29 7.82 21.81 -2.28
N GLU A 30 7.48 23.08 -2.40
CA GLU A 30 6.88 23.84 -1.29
C GLU A 30 5.51 23.24 -0.92
N GLN A 31 4.66 22.97 -1.90
CA GLN A 31 3.35 22.36 -1.69
C GLN A 31 3.49 20.95 -1.12
N TRP A 32 4.48 20.21 -1.60
CA TRP A 32 4.74 18.84 -1.16
C TRP A 32 5.04 18.76 0.34
N SER A 33 5.87 19.66 0.83
CA SER A 33 6.33 19.63 2.22
C SER A 33 5.59 20.59 3.14
N GLN A 34 4.66 21.39 2.62
CA GLN A 34 3.93 22.39 3.42
C GLN A 34 3.12 21.71 4.52
N LYS A 35 3.22 22.26 5.71
CA LYS A 35 2.43 21.78 6.84
C LYS A 35 0.96 22.11 6.65
N LEU A 36 0.09 21.12 6.92
CA LEU A 36 -1.35 21.24 6.82
C LEU A 36 -2.00 20.94 8.17
N ILE A 37 -3.22 21.42 8.35
CA ILE A 37 -4.03 21.11 9.51
C ILE A 37 -4.73 19.77 9.25
N GLY A 38 -4.59 18.80 10.18
CA GLY A 38 -5.23 17.49 10.03
C GLY A 38 -4.43 16.37 10.70
N SER A 39 -4.81 15.14 10.38
CA SER A 39 -4.19 13.95 10.96
C SER A 39 -2.74 13.75 10.54
N PHE A 40 -2.35 14.29 9.39
CA PHE A 40 -0.98 14.25 8.87
C PHE A 40 -0.48 15.66 8.63
N ASP A 41 0.82 15.86 8.82
CA ASP A 41 1.41 17.20 8.79
C ASP A 41 1.48 17.81 7.41
N SER A 42 1.50 16.97 6.35
CA SER A 42 1.72 17.45 5.00
C SER A 42 1.22 16.44 3.97
N ILE A 43 1.17 16.87 2.69
CA ILE A 43 0.91 15.97 1.57
C ILE A 43 1.98 14.89 1.53
N GLU A 44 3.23 15.26 1.76
CA GLU A 44 4.35 14.32 1.81
C GLU A 44 4.09 13.21 2.83
N THR A 45 3.77 13.56 4.06
CA THR A 45 3.52 12.60 5.13
C THR A 45 2.36 11.67 4.79
N THR A 46 1.28 12.22 4.25
CA THR A 46 0.11 11.43 3.83
C THR A 46 0.47 10.45 2.72
N ALA A 47 1.22 10.91 1.72
CA ALA A 47 1.62 10.07 0.60
C ALA A 47 2.55 8.95 1.04
N ILE A 48 3.51 9.23 1.93
CA ILE A 48 4.41 8.22 2.48
C ILE A 48 3.60 7.16 3.25
N HIS A 49 2.63 7.59 4.02
CA HIS A 49 1.77 6.68 4.78
C HIS A 49 0.95 5.78 3.86
N THR A 50 0.33 6.34 2.83
CA THR A 50 -0.50 5.59 1.88
C THR A 50 0.34 4.58 1.08
N ALA A 51 1.46 5.02 0.53
CA ALA A 51 2.36 4.14 -0.21
C ALA A 51 2.93 3.05 0.70
N GLY A 52 3.25 3.42 1.93
CA GLY A 52 3.75 2.48 2.94
C GLY A 52 2.75 1.41 3.31
N ALA A 53 1.48 1.77 3.41
CA ALA A 53 0.41 0.81 3.70
C ALA A 53 0.29 -0.25 2.58
N GLU A 54 0.29 0.17 1.33
CA GLU A 54 0.24 -0.78 0.21
C GLU A 54 1.46 -1.69 0.18
N LYS A 55 2.63 -1.12 0.39
CA LYS A 55 3.88 -1.88 0.39
C LYS A 55 3.88 -2.93 1.50
N VAL A 56 3.50 -2.56 2.71
CA VAL A 56 3.55 -3.48 3.85
C VAL A 56 2.54 -4.60 3.72
N TRP A 57 1.35 -4.34 3.16
CA TRP A 57 0.37 -5.40 2.98
C TRP A 57 0.84 -6.44 1.96
N PHE A 58 1.45 -6.02 0.87
CA PHE A 58 2.06 -6.95 -0.08
C PHE A 58 3.14 -7.80 0.62
N GLU A 59 4.00 -7.17 1.41
CA GLU A 59 5.07 -7.86 2.12
C GLU A 59 4.53 -8.85 3.15
N ARG A 60 3.47 -8.47 3.87
CA ARG A 60 2.82 -9.35 4.84
C ARG A 60 2.22 -10.59 4.17
N LEU A 61 1.64 -10.42 2.98
CA LEU A 61 1.10 -11.56 2.21
C LEU A 61 2.19 -12.54 1.80
N HIS A 62 3.42 -12.07 1.65
CA HIS A 62 4.59 -12.89 1.31
C HIS A 62 5.42 -13.30 2.54
N ASP A 63 4.96 -12.97 3.74
CA ASP A 63 5.70 -13.21 4.98
C ASP A 63 7.11 -12.59 4.96
N GLN A 64 7.22 -11.40 4.39
CA GLN A 64 8.50 -10.69 4.20
C GLN A 64 8.38 -9.23 4.62
N ALA A 65 7.60 -8.96 5.68
CA ALA A 65 7.34 -7.58 6.09
C ALA A 65 8.62 -6.87 6.51
N GLN A 66 8.84 -5.71 5.92
CA GLN A 66 9.91 -4.79 6.26
C GLN A 66 9.37 -3.69 7.18
N PRO A 67 10.24 -2.92 7.85
CA PRO A 67 9.80 -1.77 8.65
C PRO A 67 8.96 -0.81 7.80
N PHE A 68 8.01 -0.14 8.45
CA PHE A 68 7.11 0.78 7.77
C PHE A 68 7.86 1.91 7.09
N LEU A 69 7.37 2.28 5.91
CA LEU A 69 7.97 3.34 5.11
C LEU A 69 7.99 4.67 5.85
N THR A 70 6.99 4.92 6.69
CA THR A 70 6.94 6.13 7.52
C THR A 70 8.13 6.24 8.47
N LEU A 71 8.75 5.11 8.82
CA LEU A 71 9.90 5.08 9.71
C LEU A 71 11.23 5.08 8.98
N THR A 72 11.26 4.65 7.73
CA THR A 72 12.51 4.37 7.02
C THR A 72 12.72 5.23 5.78
N PHE A 73 11.66 5.81 5.22
CA PHE A 73 11.78 6.52 3.95
C PHE A 73 12.62 7.78 4.11
N LYS A 74 13.64 7.89 3.25
CA LYS A 74 14.50 9.07 3.13
C LYS A 74 14.73 9.28 1.65
N GLY A 75 13.95 10.15 1.06
CA GLY A 75 14.07 10.41 -0.37
C GLY A 75 13.19 11.58 -0.76
N ASN A 76 13.14 11.85 -2.03
CA ASN A 76 12.33 12.93 -2.57
C ASN A 76 10.99 12.39 -3.08
N LYS A 77 10.15 13.28 -3.61
CA LYS A 77 8.82 12.93 -4.14
C LYS A 77 8.94 11.89 -5.27
N SER A 78 9.93 12.04 -6.13
CA SER A 78 10.14 11.11 -7.24
C SER A 78 10.45 9.70 -6.74
N ASP A 79 11.27 9.60 -5.70
CA ASP A 79 11.59 8.29 -5.09
C ASP A 79 10.34 7.63 -4.51
N LEU A 80 9.50 8.41 -3.84
CA LEU A 80 8.27 7.89 -3.26
C LEU A 80 7.30 7.41 -4.34
N ILE A 81 7.16 8.18 -5.41
CA ILE A 81 6.30 7.80 -6.54
C ILE A 81 6.72 6.46 -7.12
N GLU A 82 8.02 6.22 -7.26
CA GLU A 82 8.54 4.97 -7.77
C GLU A 82 8.21 3.79 -6.85
N ILE A 83 8.39 3.98 -5.55
CA ILE A 83 8.02 2.96 -4.55
C ILE A 83 6.52 2.65 -4.62
N TRP A 84 5.70 3.68 -4.73
CA TRP A 84 4.24 3.53 -4.79
C TRP A 84 3.80 2.77 -6.04
N LYS A 85 4.35 3.12 -7.19
CA LYS A 85 4.08 2.40 -8.45
C LYS A 85 4.44 0.92 -8.32
N ASN A 86 5.60 0.64 -7.77
CA ASN A 86 6.06 -0.74 -7.60
C ASN A 86 5.17 -1.51 -6.64
N ALA A 87 4.73 -0.88 -5.55
CA ALA A 87 3.83 -1.53 -4.59
C ALA A 87 2.50 -1.89 -5.25
N SER A 88 1.93 -1.00 -6.04
CA SER A 88 0.67 -1.24 -6.76
C SER A 88 0.80 -2.38 -7.76
N GLU A 89 1.88 -2.39 -8.54
CA GLU A 89 2.12 -3.45 -9.53
C GLU A 89 2.39 -4.79 -8.86
N ASN A 90 3.13 -4.79 -7.76
CA ASN A 90 3.41 -6.01 -7.02
C ASN A 90 2.14 -6.63 -6.45
N LEU A 91 1.23 -5.82 -5.93
CA LEU A 91 -0.05 -6.31 -5.43
C LEU A 91 -0.89 -6.91 -6.54
N LYS A 92 -0.96 -6.24 -7.69
CA LYS A 92 -1.68 -6.77 -8.86
C LYS A 92 -1.09 -8.09 -9.31
N ASN A 93 0.23 -8.18 -9.41
CA ASN A 93 0.91 -9.41 -9.83
C ASN A 93 0.67 -10.54 -8.83
N TYR A 94 0.68 -10.22 -7.55
CA TYR A 94 0.34 -11.21 -6.51
C TYR A 94 -1.05 -11.78 -6.71
N VAL A 95 -2.05 -10.93 -6.94
CA VAL A 95 -3.43 -11.38 -7.17
C VAL A 95 -3.54 -12.19 -8.45
N TYR A 96 -2.80 -11.78 -9.49
CA TYR A 96 -2.81 -12.49 -10.77
C TYR A 96 -2.24 -13.92 -10.62
N GLU A 97 -1.20 -14.08 -9.82
CA GLU A 97 -0.47 -15.34 -9.70
C GLU A 97 -1.03 -16.27 -8.62
N ILE A 98 -1.79 -15.75 -7.66
CA ILE A 98 -2.26 -16.56 -6.54
C ILE A 98 -3.25 -17.62 -7.01
N TYR A 99 -3.16 -18.80 -6.41
CA TYR A 99 -4.12 -19.86 -6.61
C TYR A 99 -5.45 -19.47 -5.97
N GLU A 100 -6.57 -19.59 -6.73
CA GLU A 100 -7.86 -19.13 -6.25
C GLU A 100 -8.26 -19.75 -4.90
N GLY A 101 -7.92 -21.02 -4.68
CA GLY A 101 -8.18 -21.70 -3.41
C GLY A 101 -7.45 -21.06 -2.23
N ASN A 102 -6.30 -20.44 -2.47
CA ASN A 102 -5.52 -19.81 -1.40
C ASN A 102 -6.13 -18.51 -0.90
N LEU A 103 -7.06 -17.92 -1.64
CA LEU A 103 -7.74 -16.69 -1.23
C LEU A 103 -8.48 -16.84 0.10
N LYS A 104 -8.95 -18.05 0.41
CA LYS A 104 -9.68 -18.36 1.64
C LYS A 104 -8.77 -18.73 2.80
N GLU A 105 -7.47 -18.90 2.55
CA GLU A 105 -6.53 -19.28 3.59
C GLU A 105 -6.12 -18.10 4.44
N SER A 106 -5.95 -18.35 5.73
CA SER A 106 -5.45 -17.35 6.67
C SER A 106 -3.93 -17.25 6.60
N PHE A 107 -3.44 -16.08 6.92
CA PHE A 107 -2.01 -15.85 7.11
C PHE A 107 -1.80 -15.02 8.37
N THR A 108 -0.61 -15.08 8.94
CA THR A 108 -0.26 -14.32 10.13
C THR A 108 0.68 -13.17 9.76
N TYR A 109 0.56 -12.09 10.50
CA TYR A 109 1.44 -10.95 10.34
C TYR A 109 1.59 -10.22 11.67
N LYS A 110 2.55 -9.33 11.75
CA LYS A 110 2.75 -8.48 12.93
C LYS A 110 2.39 -7.05 12.61
N SER A 111 1.75 -6.38 13.58
CA SER A 111 1.49 -4.95 13.50
C SER A 111 2.79 -4.16 13.66
N ILE A 112 2.70 -2.85 13.47
CA ILE A 112 3.84 -1.94 13.69
C ILE A 112 4.35 -2.04 15.13
N LYS A 113 3.46 -2.39 16.08
CA LYS A 113 3.83 -2.57 17.49
C LYS A 113 4.38 -3.95 17.82
N GLY A 114 4.47 -4.84 16.84
CA GLY A 114 4.96 -6.20 17.02
C GLY A 114 3.92 -7.21 17.48
N GLU A 115 2.66 -6.82 17.60
CA GLU A 115 1.59 -7.73 17.96
C GLU A 115 1.23 -8.64 16.81
N GLY A 116 1.00 -9.92 17.10
CA GLY A 116 0.61 -10.90 16.09
C GLY A 116 -0.86 -10.85 15.76
N PHE A 117 -1.19 -10.93 14.49
CA PHE A 117 -2.55 -10.98 13.97
C PHE A 117 -2.69 -12.04 12.91
N SER A 118 -3.93 -12.45 12.66
CA SER A 118 -4.28 -13.38 11.61
C SER A 118 -5.39 -12.78 10.76
N LYS A 119 -5.32 -12.98 9.46
CA LYS A 119 -6.33 -12.50 8.53
C LYS A 119 -6.47 -13.45 7.37
N VAL A 120 -7.66 -13.53 6.78
CA VAL A 120 -7.88 -14.32 5.56
C VAL A 120 -7.31 -13.50 4.38
N ARG A 121 -6.64 -14.17 3.44
CA ARG A 121 -5.94 -13.48 2.34
C ARG A 121 -6.84 -12.57 1.52
N TYR A 122 -8.05 -13.02 1.17
CA TYR A 122 -8.93 -12.17 0.36
C TYR A 122 -9.32 -10.88 1.09
N GLN A 123 -9.44 -10.93 2.41
CA GLN A 123 -9.75 -9.73 3.20
C GLN A 123 -8.59 -8.76 3.18
N ALA A 124 -7.36 -9.27 3.28
CA ALA A 124 -6.18 -8.42 3.20
C ALA A 124 -6.02 -7.77 1.82
N ILE A 125 -6.31 -8.52 0.76
CA ILE A 125 -6.24 -7.99 -0.61
C ILE A 125 -7.29 -6.90 -0.81
N ALA A 126 -8.54 -7.13 -0.35
CA ALA A 126 -9.63 -6.18 -0.50
C ALA A 126 -9.43 -4.91 0.34
N HIS A 127 -8.72 -5.01 1.45
CA HIS A 127 -8.50 -3.92 2.40
C HIS A 127 -7.01 -3.61 2.58
N GLY A 128 -6.19 -3.92 1.56
CA GLY A 128 -4.75 -3.73 1.65
C GLY A 128 -4.31 -2.30 1.86
N ASP A 129 -5.19 -1.34 1.56
CA ASP A 129 -4.94 0.08 1.76
C ASP A 129 -5.43 0.58 3.13
N THR A 130 -6.06 -0.26 3.93
CA THR A 130 -6.52 0.15 5.26
C THR A 130 -5.36 0.25 6.22
N LEU A 131 -5.40 1.26 7.08
CA LEU A 131 -4.28 1.69 7.89
C LEU A 131 -4.43 1.31 9.36
N ASN A 132 -5.16 0.25 9.64
CA ASN A 132 -5.48 -0.19 10.99
C ASN A 132 -4.37 -1.03 11.60
N ASP A 133 -3.25 -0.44 11.76
CA ASP A 133 -2.12 -1.12 12.38
C ASP A 133 -1.89 -0.67 13.80
#